data_054ad001fe52a92728e4da115f74f440
#
_entry.id   054ad001fe52a92728e4da115f74f440
#
_cell.length_a   1.000
_cell.length_b   1.000
_cell.length_c   1.000
_cell.angle_alpha   90.00
_cell.angle_beta   90.00
_cell.angle_gamma   90.00
#
_symmetry.space_group_name_H-M   'P 1'
#
loop_
_entity.id
_entity.type
_entity.pdbx_description
1 polymer ?
#
loop_
_entity_poly.entity_id
_entity_poly.type
_entity_poly.pdbx_seq_one_letter_code
_entity_poly.pdbx_strand_id
1 'polypeptide(L)'
;MESRLKTLTLFYVGFTSYITLEVLFRGHSFFLMGLVGALCFLINDKINDWISWDIDLCLQGILGACVVTFFELVTGELDKHVLHIGMWDYSDMPFNFDGVICLTFSILWIFVSIYGIVLSDIINYYFLDYGQAPYYRILGRKIALPER
;
A
#
# COMPACT_ATOMS: atom_id res chain seq x y z
N MET A 1 -14.00 -12.37 -16.87
CA MET A 1 -13.91 -13.21 -15.66
C MET A 1 -12.56 -13.03 -14.98
N GLU A 2 -11.47 -13.07 -15.69
CA GLU A 2 -10.08 -12.91 -15.20
C GLU A 2 -9.84 -11.59 -14.44
N SER A 3 -10.29 -10.45 -14.96
CA SER A 3 -10.15 -9.14 -14.30
C SER A 3 -10.85 -9.07 -12.93
N ARG A 4 -11.99 -9.73 -12.75
CA ARG A 4 -12.69 -9.76 -11.46
C ARG A 4 -11.97 -10.64 -10.44
N LEU A 5 -11.43 -11.78 -10.88
CA LEU A 5 -10.65 -12.67 -10.02
C LEU A 5 -9.38 -11.97 -9.53
N LYS A 6 -8.65 -11.29 -10.44
CA LYS A 6 -7.48 -10.46 -10.09
C LYS A 6 -7.84 -9.46 -8.98
N THR A 7 -8.88 -8.63 -9.22
CA THR A 7 -9.28 -7.59 -8.26
C THR A 7 -9.65 -8.17 -6.90
N LEU A 8 -10.42 -9.27 -6.87
CA LEU A 8 -10.81 -9.92 -5.62
C LEU A 8 -9.62 -10.52 -4.88
N THR A 9 -8.70 -11.17 -5.60
CA THR A 9 -7.47 -11.73 -5.00
C THR A 9 -6.62 -10.62 -4.39
N LEU A 10 -6.34 -9.56 -5.14
CA LEU A 10 -5.53 -8.45 -4.64
C LEU A 10 -6.22 -7.69 -3.51
N PHE A 11 -7.53 -7.52 -3.57
CA PHE A 11 -8.30 -6.94 -2.46
C PHE A 11 -8.14 -7.75 -1.17
N TYR A 12 -8.30 -9.06 -1.26
CA TYR A 12 -8.16 -9.96 -0.11
C TYR A 12 -6.72 -9.96 0.45
N VAL A 13 -5.73 -10.00 -0.44
CA VAL A 13 -4.31 -9.92 -0.05
C VAL A 13 -4.01 -8.58 0.63
N GLY A 14 -4.46 -7.47 0.05
CA GLY A 14 -4.26 -6.13 0.64
C GLY A 14 -4.92 -6.00 2.00
N PHE A 15 -6.16 -6.48 2.14
CA PHE A 15 -6.90 -6.49 3.39
C PHE A 15 -6.17 -7.27 4.48
N THR A 16 -5.83 -8.53 4.18
CA THR A 16 -5.19 -9.42 5.16
C THR A 16 -3.77 -8.98 5.50
N SER A 17 -2.99 -8.53 4.52
CA SER A 17 -1.64 -8.01 4.75
C SER A 17 -1.66 -6.79 5.68
N TYR A 18 -2.56 -5.85 5.44
CA TYR A 18 -2.66 -4.65 6.27
C TYR A 18 -3.06 -4.99 7.71
N ILE A 19 -4.13 -5.79 7.90
CA ILE A 19 -4.56 -6.25 9.23
C ILE A 19 -3.43 -6.97 9.95
N THR A 20 -2.70 -7.85 9.24
CA THR A 20 -1.57 -8.59 9.82
C THR A 20 -0.46 -7.66 10.27
N LEU A 21 -0.06 -6.70 9.42
CA LEU A 21 0.96 -5.72 9.79
C LEU A 21 0.55 -4.90 11.01
N GLU A 22 -0.68 -4.42 11.10
CA GLU A 22 -1.17 -3.69 12.26
C GLU A 22 -1.21 -4.51 13.53
N VAL A 23 -1.70 -5.75 13.45
CA VAL A 23 -1.74 -6.66 14.60
C VAL A 23 -0.32 -6.97 15.10
N LEU A 24 0.62 -7.19 14.19
CA LEU A 24 2.03 -7.41 14.57
C LEU A 24 2.68 -6.18 15.20
N PHE A 25 2.31 -4.99 14.74
CA PHE A 25 2.91 -3.74 15.20
C PHE A 25 2.30 -3.24 16.53
N ARG A 26 0.98 -3.29 16.68
CA ARG A 26 0.25 -2.71 17.84
C ARG A 26 -0.72 -3.66 18.54
N GLY A 27 -0.76 -4.94 18.18
CA GLY A 27 -1.55 -5.99 18.83
C GLY A 27 -3.02 -6.04 18.42
N HIS A 28 -3.54 -5.07 17.65
CA HIS A 28 -4.92 -5.00 17.19
C HIS A 28 -5.04 -4.24 15.87
N SER A 29 -6.17 -4.40 15.20
CA SER A 29 -6.54 -3.63 14.01
C SER A 29 -8.05 -3.42 13.97
N PHE A 30 -8.51 -2.56 13.05
CA PHE A 30 -9.91 -2.28 12.81
C PHE A 30 -10.30 -2.74 11.41
N PHE A 31 -11.52 -3.25 11.28
CA PHE A 31 -12.03 -3.74 9.99
C PHE A 31 -11.97 -2.65 8.89
N LEU A 32 -12.32 -1.41 9.24
CA LEU A 32 -12.24 -0.28 8.32
C LEU A 32 -10.82 -0.08 7.77
N MET A 33 -9.80 -0.25 8.60
CA MET A 33 -8.41 -0.12 8.17
C MET A 33 -7.98 -1.25 7.23
N GLY A 34 -8.53 -2.44 7.39
CA GLY A 34 -8.37 -3.52 6.41
C GLY A 34 -8.95 -3.14 5.04
N LEU A 35 -10.13 -2.53 5.00
CA LEU A 35 -10.72 -2.03 3.75
C LEU A 35 -9.87 -0.93 3.09
N VAL A 36 -9.38 0.02 3.89
CA VAL A 36 -8.48 1.08 3.41
C VAL A 36 -7.18 0.49 2.89
N GLY A 37 -6.59 -0.46 3.61
CA GLY A 37 -5.38 -1.18 3.17
C GLY A 37 -5.58 -1.94 1.86
N ALA A 38 -6.73 -2.60 1.70
CA ALA A 38 -7.09 -3.27 0.44
C ALA A 38 -7.21 -2.27 -0.72
N LEU A 39 -7.85 -1.13 -0.49
CA LEU A 39 -7.98 -0.09 -1.51
C LEU A 39 -6.62 0.50 -1.90
N CYS A 40 -5.78 0.83 -0.92
CA CYS A 40 -4.41 1.30 -1.17
C CYS A 40 -3.60 0.26 -1.96
N PHE A 41 -3.73 -1.03 -1.64
CA PHE A 41 -3.03 -2.11 -2.34
C PHE A 41 -3.47 -2.21 -3.80
N LEU A 42 -4.78 -2.10 -4.08
CA LEU A 42 -5.32 -2.09 -5.45
C LEU A 42 -4.84 -0.87 -6.25
N ILE A 43 -4.70 0.28 -5.61
CA ILE A 43 -4.18 1.49 -6.27
C ILE A 43 -2.68 1.34 -6.53
N ASN A 44 -1.93 0.81 -5.59
CA ASN A 44 -0.49 0.54 -5.76
C ASN A 44 -0.23 -0.50 -6.87
N ASP A 45 -1.10 -1.52 -7.03
CA ASP A 45 -1.07 -2.44 -8.17
C ASP A 45 -1.17 -1.72 -9.53
N LYS A 46 -1.84 -0.57 -9.57
CA LYS A 46 -2.01 0.21 -10.80
C LYS A 46 -0.85 1.15 -11.12
N ILE A 47 0.09 1.35 -10.22
CA ILE A 47 1.19 2.30 -10.44
C ILE A 47 1.95 1.93 -11.71
N ASN A 48 2.31 0.66 -11.92
CA ASN A 48 3.01 0.20 -13.11
C ASN A 48 2.15 0.17 -14.39
N ASP A 49 0.83 0.31 -14.28
CA ASP A 49 -0.06 0.53 -15.43
C ASP A 49 -0.08 2.02 -15.84
N TRP A 50 0.17 2.94 -14.90
CA TRP A 50 0.07 4.40 -15.14
C TRP A 50 1.40 5.06 -15.44
N ILE A 51 2.50 4.51 -14.92
CA ILE A 51 3.85 5.02 -15.13
C ILE A 51 4.76 3.93 -15.71
N SER A 52 5.88 4.37 -16.30
CA SER A 52 6.84 3.42 -16.88
C SER A 52 7.48 2.54 -15.81
N TRP A 53 7.63 1.25 -16.10
CA TRP A 53 8.42 0.30 -15.32
C TRP A 53 9.89 0.71 -15.16
N ASP A 54 10.39 1.61 -16.02
CA ASP A 54 11.74 2.14 -15.94
C ASP A 54 11.93 3.23 -14.86
N ILE A 55 10.85 3.66 -14.21
CA ILE A 55 10.93 4.57 -13.07
C ILE A 55 11.51 3.82 -11.87
N ASP A 56 12.42 4.48 -11.14
CA ASP A 56 13.06 3.88 -9.96
C ASP A 56 12.02 3.43 -8.92
N LEU A 57 12.20 2.24 -8.37
CA LEU A 57 11.26 1.63 -7.42
C LEU A 57 11.06 2.48 -6.16
N CYS A 58 12.09 3.20 -5.71
CA CYS A 58 11.95 4.13 -4.59
C CYS A 58 10.97 5.26 -4.93
N LEU A 59 11.00 5.78 -6.16
CA LEU A 59 10.08 6.82 -6.61
C LEU A 59 8.65 6.28 -6.74
N GLN A 60 8.48 5.05 -7.23
CA GLN A 60 7.19 4.37 -7.22
C GLN A 60 6.66 4.19 -5.79
N GLY A 61 7.53 3.82 -4.84
CA GLY A 61 7.20 3.73 -3.43
C GLY A 61 6.77 5.05 -2.81
N ILE A 62 7.40 6.17 -3.19
CA ILE A 62 6.99 7.52 -2.76
C ILE A 62 5.59 7.85 -3.28
N LEU A 63 5.30 7.56 -4.54
CA LEU A 63 3.95 7.75 -5.09
C LEU A 63 2.91 6.92 -4.35
N GLY A 64 3.22 5.64 -4.08
CA GLY A 64 2.37 4.77 -3.27
C GLY A 64 2.17 5.29 -1.85
N ALA A 65 3.22 5.79 -1.20
CA ALA A 65 3.14 6.40 0.12
C ALA A 65 2.25 7.65 0.15
N CYS A 66 2.28 8.48 -0.91
CA CYS A 66 1.37 9.61 -1.03
C CYS A 66 -0.10 9.14 -1.07
N VAL A 67 -0.39 8.05 -1.78
CA VAL A 67 -1.73 7.45 -1.80
C VAL A 67 -2.12 6.98 -0.40
N VAL A 68 -1.27 6.23 0.28
CA VAL A 68 -1.55 5.71 1.63
C VAL A 68 -1.76 6.86 2.62
N THR A 69 -0.88 7.85 2.63
CA THR A 69 -0.98 9.02 3.52
C THR A 69 -2.26 9.82 3.25
N PHE A 70 -2.68 9.94 1.99
CA PHE A 70 -3.95 10.58 1.64
C PHE A 70 -5.15 9.82 2.24
N PHE A 71 -5.19 8.50 2.08
CA PHE A 71 -6.27 7.69 2.66
C PHE A 71 -6.21 7.63 4.18
N GLU A 72 -5.03 7.64 4.78
CA GLU A 72 -4.83 7.76 6.22
C GLU A 72 -5.41 9.09 6.72
N LEU A 73 -5.11 10.21 6.05
CA LEU A 73 -5.67 11.51 6.39
C LEU A 73 -7.21 11.50 6.31
N VAL A 74 -7.78 11.07 5.19
CA VAL A 74 -9.24 11.03 4.99
C VAL A 74 -9.91 10.14 6.04
N THR A 75 -9.37 8.96 6.30
CA THR A 75 -9.96 8.01 7.26
C THR A 75 -9.82 8.50 8.68
N GLY A 76 -8.68 9.09 9.04
CA GLY A 76 -8.47 9.63 10.37
C GLY A 76 -9.33 10.84 10.67
N GLU A 77 -9.51 11.75 9.71
CA GLU A 77 -10.44 12.88 9.84
C GLU A 77 -11.90 12.38 9.97
N LEU A 78 -12.26 11.34 9.19
CA LEU A 78 -13.57 10.70 9.31
C LEU A 78 -13.77 10.07 10.70
N ASP A 79 -12.74 9.39 11.21
CA ASP A 79 -12.81 8.81 12.56
C ASP A 79 -12.94 9.90 13.63
N LYS A 80 -12.12 10.93 13.53
CA LYS A 80 -12.08 12.01 14.52
C LYS A 80 -13.39 12.81 14.62
N HIS A 81 -14.02 13.09 13.47
CA HIS A 81 -15.17 13.99 13.40
C HIS A 81 -16.54 13.30 13.26
N VAL A 82 -16.56 12.03 12.83
CA VAL A 82 -17.81 11.32 12.52
C VAL A 82 -17.95 10.00 13.27
N LEU A 83 -16.94 9.12 13.19
CA LEU A 83 -17.05 7.78 13.75
C LEU A 83 -16.75 7.72 15.24
N HIS A 84 -15.82 8.55 15.72
CA HIS A 84 -15.37 8.62 17.11
C HIS A 84 -14.90 7.27 17.69
N ILE A 85 -14.29 6.42 16.86
CA ILE A 85 -13.79 5.10 17.27
C ILE A 85 -12.43 5.22 17.95
N GLY A 86 -11.61 6.22 17.55
CA GLY A 86 -10.25 6.41 18.06
C GLY A 86 -9.31 5.31 17.53
N MET A 87 -9.30 5.11 16.21
CA MET A 87 -8.51 4.05 15.59
C MET A 87 -7.02 4.22 15.80
N TRP A 88 -6.51 5.47 15.79
CA TRP A 88 -5.13 5.84 16.15
C TRP A 88 -5.06 7.32 16.54
N ASP A 89 -3.94 7.70 17.15
CA ASP A 89 -3.64 9.08 17.50
C ASP A 89 -2.12 9.31 17.41
N TYR A 90 -1.71 10.22 16.55
CA TYR A 90 -0.31 10.63 16.37
C TYR A 90 -0.01 12.00 16.99
N SER A 91 -0.86 12.53 17.89
CA SER A 91 -0.70 13.85 18.47
C SER A 91 0.64 14.02 19.18
N ASP A 92 1.19 12.95 19.76
CA ASP A 92 2.49 12.95 20.44
C ASP A 92 3.68 12.72 19.46
N MET A 93 3.41 12.47 18.18
CA MET A 93 4.46 12.23 17.19
C MET A 93 4.99 13.55 16.60
N PRO A 94 6.31 13.67 16.36
CA PRO A 94 6.87 14.85 15.71
C PRO A 94 6.37 14.99 14.27
N PHE A 95 6.17 16.25 13.85
CA PHE A 95 5.67 16.58 12.51
C PHE A 95 4.36 15.87 12.18
N ASN A 96 3.44 15.79 13.15
CA ASN A 96 2.08 15.33 12.88
C ASN A 96 1.23 16.49 12.34
N PHE A 97 0.22 16.13 11.59
CA PHE A 97 -0.85 17.01 11.15
C PHE A 97 -2.16 16.52 11.77
N ASP A 98 -2.72 17.34 12.63
CA ASP A 98 -3.97 17.11 13.36
C ASP A 98 -4.06 15.79 14.15
N GLY A 99 -2.89 15.20 14.52
CA GLY A 99 -2.82 13.89 15.17
C GLY A 99 -3.21 12.71 14.27
N VAL A 100 -3.46 12.95 12.98
CA VAL A 100 -4.03 11.99 12.03
C VAL A 100 -2.96 11.39 11.14
N ILE A 101 -2.03 12.19 10.64
CA ILE A 101 -0.86 11.73 9.89
C ILE A 101 0.42 12.28 10.53
N CYS A 102 1.55 11.61 10.35
CA CYS A 102 2.84 12.12 10.78
C CYS A 102 3.97 11.70 9.84
N LEU A 103 5.07 12.45 9.87
CA LEU A 103 6.22 12.23 8.98
C LEU A 103 6.80 10.81 9.13
N THR A 104 6.92 10.31 10.35
CA THR A 104 7.48 8.98 10.64
C THR A 104 6.72 7.88 9.91
N PHE A 105 5.39 7.87 10.00
CA PHE A 105 4.56 6.88 9.33
C PHE A 105 4.49 7.13 7.83
N SER A 106 4.48 8.40 7.36
CA SER A 106 4.55 8.70 5.93
C SER A 106 5.84 8.16 5.28
N ILE A 107 6.96 8.19 5.99
CA ILE A 107 8.20 7.55 5.52
C ILE A 107 8.07 6.03 5.55
N LEU A 108 7.49 5.44 6.59
CA LEU A 108 7.25 3.99 6.67
C LEU A 108 6.39 3.51 5.50
N TRP A 109 5.40 4.29 5.10
CA TRP A 109 4.52 3.97 3.96
C TRP A 109 5.28 3.85 2.63
N ILE A 110 6.45 4.46 2.47
CA ILE A 110 7.29 4.26 1.28
C ILE A 110 7.72 2.79 1.18
N PHE A 111 8.21 2.22 2.27
CA PHE A 111 8.66 0.82 2.30
C PHE A 111 7.48 -0.16 2.16
N VAL A 112 6.37 0.13 2.82
CA VAL A 112 5.14 -0.68 2.71
C VAL A 112 4.58 -0.62 1.29
N SER A 113 4.63 0.53 0.63
CA SER A 113 4.20 0.67 -0.77
C SER A 113 5.11 -0.06 -1.73
N ILE A 114 6.44 -0.01 -1.54
CA ILE A 114 7.40 -0.81 -2.32
C ILE A 114 7.06 -2.31 -2.17
N TYR A 115 6.86 -2.77 -0.94
CA TYR A 115 6.46 -4.16 -0.68
C TYR A 115 5.15 -4.49 -1.40
N GLY A 116 4.14 -3.60 -1.33
CA GLY A 116 2.84 -3.80 -1.97
C GLY A 116 2.94 -3.88 -3.50
N ILE A 117 3.73 -3.00 -4.13
CA ILE A 117 3.95 -3.00 -5.58
C ILE A 117 4.60 -4.31 -6.02
N VAL A 118 5.70 -4.69 -5.37
CA VAL A 118 6.42 -5.93 -5.71
C VAL A 118 5.55 -7.17 -5.48
N LEU A 119 4.81 -7.21 -4.37
CA LEU A 119 3.92 -8.33 -4.06
C LEU A 119 2.78 -8.46 -5.08
N SER A 120 2.15 -7.35 -5.47
CA SER A 120 1.07 -7.37 -6.46
C SER A 120 1.56 -7.82 -7.83
N ASP A 121 2.73 -7.35 -8.27
CA ASP A 121 3.34 -7.76 -9.52
C ASP A 121 3.69 -9.27 -9.54
N ILE A 122 4.23 -9.79 -8.44
CA ILE A 122 4.51 -11.22 -8.27
C ILE A 122 3.21 -12.04 -8.36
N ILE A 123 2.17 -11.63 -7.63
CA ILE A 123 0.88 -12.32 -7.65
C ILE A 123 0.29 -12.29 -9.06
N ASN A 124 0.29 -11.13 -9.70
CA ASN A 124 -0.22 -10.99 -11.05
C ASN A 124 0.49 -11.92 -12.02
N TYR A 125 1.81 -11.88 -12.06
CA TYR A 125 2.59 -12.62 -13.04
C TYR A 125 2.62 -14.12 -12.76
N TYR A 126 3.00 -14.54 -11.54
CA TYR A 126 3.24 -15.96 -11.27
C TYR A 126 1.99 -16.77 -10.91
N PHE A 127 0.95 -16.12 -10.36
CA PHE A 127 -0.24 -16.83 -9.87
C PHE A 127 -1.51 -16.56 -10.67
N LEU A 128 -1.61 -15.41 -11.33
CA LEU A 128 -2.81 -15.03 -12.05
C LEU A 128 -2.63 -14.96 -13.57
N ASP A 129 -1.46 -15.32 -14.08
CA ASP A 129 -1.13 -15.26 -15.52
C ASP A 129 -1.39 -13.88 -16.15
N TYR A 130 -1.16 -12.81 -15.39
CA TYR A 130 -1.47 -11.44 -15.79
C TYR A 130 -0.23 -10.55 -15.85
N GLY A 131 -0.10 -9.78 -16.94
CA GLY A 131 0.98 -8.80 -17.09
C GLY A 131 2.27 -9.39 -17.65
N GLN A 132 3.35 -8.63 -17.54
CA GLN A 132 4.69 -9.01 -17.98
C GLN A 132 5.56 -9.49 -16.81
N ALA A 133 6.68 -10.16 -17.13
CA ALA A 133 7.68 -10.53 -16.12
C ALA A 133 8.15 -9.28 -15.37
N PRO A 134 8.03 -9.26 -14.03
CA PRO A 134 8.37 -8.07 -13.24
C PRO A 134 9.87 -7.75 -13.31
N TYR A 135 10.18 -6.48 -13.47
CA TYR A 135 11.53 -5.96 -13.26
C TYR A 135 11.47 -4.59 -12.58
N TYR A 136 12.51 -4.25 -11.86
CA TYR A 136 12.58 -2.99 -11.14
C TYR A 136 13.90 -2.29 -11.40
N ARG A 137 13.90 -0.96 -11.41
CA ARG A 137 15.10 -0.15 -11.35
C ARG A 137 15.30 0.33 -9.91
N ILE A 138 16.50 0.11 -9.39
CA ILE A 138 16.91 0.56 -8.06
C ILE A 138 18.26 1.24 -8.23
N LEU A 139 18.32 2.54 -7.96
CA LEU A 139 19.52 3.37 -8.12
C LEU A 139 20.20 3.16 -9.49
N GLY A 140 19.39 3.14 -10.55
CA GLY A 140 19.85 2.98 -11.93
C GLY A 140 20.16 1.54 -12.36
N ARG A 141 20.12 0.56 -11.46
CA ARG A 141 20.32 -0.87 -11.79
C ARG A 141 18.99 -1.54 -12.07
N LYS A 142 18.93 -2.32 -13.14
CA LYS A 142 17.75 -3.16 -13.47
C LYS A 142 17.88 -4.51 -12.76
N ILE A 143 16.88 -4.87 -11.98
CA ILE A 143 16.72 -6.18 -11.36
C ILE A 143 15.47 -6.79 -11.98
N ALA A 144 15.62 -7.87 -12.74
CA ALA A 144 14.52 -8.61 -13.34
C ALA A 144 14.28 -9.89 -12.55
N LEU A 145 13.01 -10.22 -12.35
CA LEU A 145 12.62 -11.52 -11.80
C LEU A 145 12.63 -12.57 -12.91
N PRO A 146 12.81 -13.87 -12.57
CA PRO A 146 12.82 -14.94 -13.58
C PRO A 146 11.53 -14.95 -14.40
N GLU A 147 11.64 -15.25 -15.69
CA GLU A 147 10.49 -15.59 -16.51
C GLU A 147 10.00 -17.00 -16.14
N ARG A 148 8.69 -17.21 -16.18
CA ARG A 148 8.08 -18.52 -15.95
C ARG A 148 8.07 -19.35 -17.24
#